data_de7194666016d16426a73150d6cee74d
#
_entry.id   de7194666016d16426a73150d6cee74d
#
_cell.length_a   1.000
_cell.length_b   1.000
_cell.length_c   1.000
_cell.angle_alpha   90.00
_cell.angle_beta   90.00
_cell.angle_gamma   90.00
#
_symmetry.space_group_name_H-M   'P 1'
#
loop_
_entity.id
_entity.type
_entity.pdbx_description
1 polymer ?
#
loop_
_entity_poly.entity_id
_entity_poly.type
_entity_poly.pdbx_seq_one_letter_code
_entity_poly.pdbx_strand_id
1 'polypeptide(L)'
;MVITMCCIVSFAAVAGPKIDTSPDRAKTALNPGLKQIGSLQPRRANEISGSNWTLGCETLDRDFADYQQYKEYIVPLGIKTIRLQGGWAKTEKVKGKYDFTWLDSIVDDACGRGLNIILETDYGNTNYVGGGGADLAGGFPTSGEALAAWDRWVEAMAAHYKGRVRDWAMWNEPDINKKHQPGDIAPFNIRTAEIIRRVIPDARIAGLSLSSSSPKLLNDCLKLLADQGKMDLFNWFIYHGYDFNPDISYQNVEELKVTLGKYSTQAKMRQGENGCPSEVATKFALSNYPWTESSQAKWDLRRMLGDLGHDVESAVFTICDFNHLGREINRKGLLWATADKQVEKIKLAYYAVQNCVAVFDDTLERVKEPVVGVVYDKSTASFAYRNKNSGRNLVVLWCNSGTPDDSFVTRPAQVVVKNLAIKEPVWVDLVSGRIYEIPADRIVKTGEFIIFKDVPLYDAPVLIAEKTLLLK
;
A
#
# COMPACT_ATOMS: atom_id res chain seq x y z
N MET A 1 50.17 -17.10 -32.91
CA MET A 1 48.91 -16.34 -32.97
C MET A 1 47.87 -17.23 -32.26
N VAL A 2 47.62 -16.97 -30.97
CA VAL A 2 46.65 -17.74 -30.17
C VAL A 2 45.34 -16.99 -30.19
N ILE A 3 44.34 -17.58 -30.82
CA ILE A 3 42.97 -17.01 -30.86
C ILE A 3 42.25 -17.46 -29.59
N THR A 4 42.08 -16.57 -28.63
CA THR A 4 41.27 -16.79 -27.45
C THR A 4 39.82 -16.66 -27.83
N MET A 5 39.11 -17.76 -27.90
CA MET A 5 37.67 -17.81 -28.16
C MET A 5 36.92 -17.46 -26.86
N CYS A 6 36.42 -16.23 -26.80
CA CYS A 6 35.57 -15.77 -25.69
C CYS A 6 34.17 -16.39 -25.87
N CYS A 7 33.85 -17.43 -25.09
CA CYS A 7 32.47 -17.94 -24.99
C CYS A 7 31.62 -16.92 -24.27
N ILE A 8 30.80 -16.19 -25.02
CA ILE A 8 29.70 -15.36 -24.46
C ILE A 8 28.60 -16.36 -24.04
N VAL A 9 28.57 -16.70 -22.76
CA VAL A 9 27.41 -17.42 -22.19
C VAL A 9 26.26 -16.40 -22.06
N SER A 10 25.35 -16.43 -23.01
CA SER A 10 24.11 -15.69 -22.96
C SER A 10 23.19 -16.39 -21.94
N PHE A 11 23.10 -15.85 -20.72
CA PHE A 11 22.06 -16.25 -19.79
C PHE A 11 20.72 -15.73 -20.35
N ALA A 12 19.93 -16.63 -20.92
CA ALA A 12 18.54 -16.33 -21.19
C ALA A 12 17.89 -16.05 -19.82
N ALA A 13 17.41 -14.84 -19.60
CA ALA A 13 16.61 -14.52 -18.44
C ALA A 13 15.39 -15.44 -18.43
N VAL A 14 15.26 -16.27 -17.42
CA VAL A 14 14.08 -17.12 -17.24
C VAL A 14 12.91 -16.16 -17.01
N ALA A 15 11.95 -16.17 -17.92
CA ALA A 15 10.76 -15.36 -17.78
C ALA A 15 10.01 -15.82 -16.51
N GLY A 16 9.68 -14.89 -15.63
CA GLY A 16 8.90 -15.18 -14.44
C GLY A 16 7.51 -15.78 -14.75
N PRO A 17 6.77 -16.23 -13.73
CA PRO A 17 5.49 -16.91 -13.92
C PRO A 17 4.47 -16.01 -14.62
N LYS A 18 3.71 -16.57 -15.56
CA LYS A 18 2.64 -15.83 -16.24
C LYS A 18 1.48 -15.57 -15.28
N ILE A 19 0.93 -14.38 -15.35
CA ILE A 19 -0.29 -14.02 -14.62
C ILE A 19 -1.43 -14.86 -15.15
N ASP A 20 -2.09 -15.61 -14.25
CA ASP A 20 -3.32 -16.34 -14.58
C ASP A 20 -4.47 -15.34 -14.73
N THR A 21 -5.14 -15.33 -15.86
CA THR A 21 -6.29 -14.48 -16.16
C THR A 21 -7.61 -15.23 -16.11
N SER A 22 -7.59 -16.51 -15.72
CA SER A 22 -8.80 -17.33 -15.63
C SER A 22 -9.76 -16.82 -14.53
N PRO A 23 -11.05 -17.15 -14.61
CA PRO A 23 -12.00 -16.86 -13.54
C PRO A 23 -11.63 -17.47 -12.18
N ASP A 24 -10.88 -18.57 -12.19
CA ASP A 24 -10.46 -19.33 -11.00
C ASP A 24 -8.99 -19.08 -10.61
N ARG A 25 -8.40 -17.96 -11.03
CA ARG A 25 -6.99 -17.60 -10.77
C ARG A 25 -6.64 -17.56 -9.28
N ALA A 26 -7.57 -17.12 -8.43
CA ALA A 26 -7.43 -17.12 -6.98
C ALA A 26 -8.16 -18.34 -6.39
N LYS A 27 -7.41 -19.43 -6.20
CA LYS A 27 -7.97 -20.67 -5.69
C LYS A 27 -8.10 -20.63 -4.17
N THR A 28 -9.30 -20.81 -3.66
CA THR A 28 -9.62 -20.90 -2.22
C THR A 28 -10.52 -22.10 -1.94
N ALA A 29 -10.54 -22.52 -0.67
CA ALA A 29 -11.45 -23.57 -0.20
C ALA A 29 -12.86 -23.03 0.15
N LEU A 30 -13.15 -21.76 -0.17
CA LEU A 30 -14.43 -21.13 0.16
C LEU A 30 -15.61 -21.81 -0.55
N ASN A 31 -16.61 -22.20 0.25
CA ASN A 31 -17.92 -22.61 -0.23
C ASN A 31 -19.00 -21.83 0.55
N PRO A 32 -19.56 -20.77 -0.01
CA PRO A 32 -20.58 -19.96 0.67
C PRO A 32 -21.98 -20.59 0.63
N GLY A 33 -22.16 -21.75 -0.01
CA GLY A 33 -23.47 -22.35 -0.20
C GLY A 33 -24.40 -21.54 -1.12
N LEU A 34 -23.85 -20.71 -1.99
CA LEU A 34 -24.55 -19.88 -2.97
C LEU A 34 -24.23 -20.32 -4.40
N LYS A 35 -25.09 -20.01 -5.34
CA LYS A 35 -24.87 -20.30 -6.78
C LYS A 35 -23.90 -19.26 -7.36
N GLN A 36 -22.75 -19.71 -7.84
CA GLN A 36 -21.79 -18.85 -8.56
C GLN A 36 -22.39 -18.44 -9.91
N ILE A 37 -22.28 -17.13 -10.24
CA ILE A 37 -22.81 -16.55 -11.47
C ILE A 37 -21.77 -15.79 -12.29
N GLY A 38 -20.55 -15.64 -11.77
CA GLY A 38 -19.45 -14.95 -12.45
C GLY A 38 -18.22 -14.80 -11.60
N SER A 39 -17.29 -13.99 -12.09
CA SER A 39 -16.06 -13.60 -11.40
C SER A 39 -15.67 -12.17 -11.77
N LEU A 40 -15.02 -11.48 -10.84
CA LEU A 40 -14.45 -10.15 -11.06
C LEU A 40 -13.40 -10.19 -12.18
N GLN A 41 -13.48 -9.23 -13.07
CA GLN A 41 -12.48 -9.05 -14.12
C GLN A 41 -11.40 -8.08 -13.64
N PRO A 42 -10.12 -8.44 -13.78
CA PRO A 42 -9.02 -7.53 -13.44
C PRO A 42 -9.12 -6.23 -14.26
N ARG A 43 -8.74 -5.13 -13.63
CA ARG A 43 -8.54 -3.84 -14.30
C ARG A 43 -7.07 -3.45 -14.22
N ARG A 44 -6.52 -3.03 -15.33
CA ARG A 44 -5.11 -2.63 -15.38
C ARG A 44 -4.92 -1.21 -14.83
N ALA A 45 -3.75 -0.91 -14.28
CA ALA A 45 -3.43 0.41 -13.73
C ALA A 45 -3.56 1.56 -14.75
N ASN A 46 -3.34 1.29 -16.04
CA ASN A 46 -3.50 2.27 -17.11
C ASN A 46 -4.95 2.45 -17.60
N GLU A 47 -5.90 1.64 -17.10
CA GLU A 47 -7.33 1.73 -17.40
C GLU A 47 -8.12 2.52 -16.35
N ILE A 48 -7.44 2.99 -15.30
CA ILE A 48 -8.05 3.78 -14.22
C ILE A 48 -7.39 5.16 -14.14
N SER A 49 -8.14 6.16 -13.67
CA SER A 49 -7.66 7.53 -13.49
C SER A 49 -6.88 7.70 -12.19
N GLY A 50 -7.27 7.02 -11.12
CA GLY A 50 -6.64 7.08 -9.82
C GLY A 50 -6.81 5.80 -9.01
N SER A 51 -6.03 5.69 -7.94
CA SER A 51 -6.06 4.58 -7.01
C SER A 51 -6.01 5.11 -5.57
N ASN A 52 -6.75 4.46 -4.66
CA ASN A 52 -6.71 4.76 -3.24
C ASN A 52 -5.48 4.17 -2.55
N TRP A 53 -4.72 3.34 -3.26
CA TRP A 53 -3.57 2.61 -2.73
C TRP A 53 -2.30 2.91 -3.50
N THR A 54 -1.19 2.80 -2.77
CA THR A 54 0.17 2.82 -3.30
C THR A 54 0.74 1.41 -3.18
N LEU A 55 1.52 0.98 -4.17
CA LEU A 55 2.25 -0.27 -4.14
C LEU A 55 3.70 -0.02 -3.74
N GLY A 56 4.16 -0.67 -2.69
CA GLY A 56 5.55 -0.65 -2.29
C GLY A 56 6.45 -1.32 -3.32
N CYS A 57 7.41 -0.56 -3.84
CA CYS A 57 8.49 -1.01 -4.72
C CYS A 57 9.84 -0.55 -4.16
N GLU A 58 9.96 -0.52 -2.85
CA GLU A 58 11.12 -0.05 -2.08
C GLU A 58 12.31 -0.99 -2.20
N THR A 59 13.41 -0.61 -1.53
CA THR A 59 14.63 -1.40 -1.33
C THR A 59 15.52 -1.60 -2.56
N LEU A 60 15.18 -0.98 -3.68
CA LEU A 60 15.99 -1.02 -4.91
C LEU A 60 17.29 -0.19 -4.77
N ASP A 61 17.29 0.79 -3.90
CA ASP A 61 18.45 1.61 -3.53
C ASP A 61 19.55 0.79 -2.85
N ARG A 62 19.17 -0.27 -2.12
CA ARG A 62 20.04 -1.20 -1.40
C ARG A 62 20.19 -2.56 -2.08
N ASP A 63 19.66 -2.71 -3.28
CA ASP A 63 19.72 -3.94 -4.07
C ASP A 63 19.09 -5.16 -3.38
N PHE A 64 18.06 -4.97 -2.52
CA PHE A 64 17.37 -6.09 -1.86
C PHE A 64 16.34 -6.78 -2.75
N ALA A 65 15.85 -6.10 -3.78
CA ALA A 65 14.97 -6.60 -4.82
C ALA A 65 15.52 -6.24 -6.20
N ASP A 66 14.93 -6.79 -7.26
CA ASP A 66 15.25 -6.46 -8.65
C ASP A 66 13.99 -6.04 -9.40
N TYR A 67 13.93 -4.78 -9.83
CA TYR A 67 12.81 -4.21 -10.58
C TYR A 67 12.49 -5.00 -11.84
N GLN A 68 13.50 -5.50 -12.55
CA GLN A 68 13.32 -6.25 -13.80
C GLN A 68 12.54 -7.54 -13.60
N GLN A 69 12.58 -8.12 -12.40
CA GLN A 69 11.87 -9.36 -12.08
C GLN A 69 10.38 -9.15 -11.85
N TYR A 70 9.94 -7.95 -11.41
CA TYR A 70 8.56 -7.74 -11.03
C TYR A 70 7.81 -6.65 -11.81
N LYS A 71 8.48 -5.84 -12.62
CA LYS A 71 7.86 -4.72 -13.33
C LYS A 71 6.64 -5.09 -14.19
N GLU A 72 6.64 -6.30 -14.77
CA GLU A 72 5.54 -6.78 -15.62
C GLU A 72 4.27 -7.11 -14.83
N TYR A 73 4.37 -7.26 -13.50
CA TYR A 73 3.25 -7.57 -12.61
C TYR A 73 2.56 -6.31 -12.07
N ILE A 74 3.18 -5.13 -12.15
CA ILE A 74 2.65 -3.91 -11.54
C ILE A 74 1.37 -3.44 -12.25
N VAL A 75 1.43 -3.24 -13.56
CA VAL A 75 0.27 -2.73 -14.33
C VAL A 75 -0.93 -3.70 -14.28
N PRO A 76 -0.75 -5.02 -14.47
CA PRO A 76 -1.86 -5.97 -14.35
C PRO A 76 -2.46 -6.09 -12.94
N LEU A 77 -1.71 -5.75 -11.88
CA LEU A 77 -2.23 -5.71 -10.51
C LEU A 77 -3.35 -4.66 -10.36
N GLY A 78 -3.24 -3.51 -11.06
CA GLY A 78 -4.25 -2.48 -11.07
C GLY A 78 -4.02 -1.30 -10.12
N ILE A 79 -2.93 -1.27 -9.33
CA ILE A 79 -2.55 -0.12 -8.50
C ILE A 79 -1.77 0.87 -9.36
N LYS A 80 -2.20 2.14 -9.37
CA LYS A 80 -1.66 3.18 -10.27
C LYS A 80 -0.43 3.90 -9.74
N THR A 81 -0.19 3.86 -8.44
CA THR A 81 0.91 4.59 -7.79
C THR A 81 1.90 3.60 -7.16
N ILE A 82 3.19 3.79 -7.44
CA ILE A 82 4.27 3.03 -6.81
C ILE A 82 5.11 3.94 -5.91
N ARG A 83 5.69 3.37 -4.84
CA ARG A 83 6.62 4.04 -3.94
C ARG A 83 8.03 3.52 -4.20
N LEU A 84 8.98 4.44 -4.44
CA LEU A 84 10.38 4.18 -4.71
C LEU A 84 11.26 4.94 -3.72
N GLN A 85 12.44 4.40 -3.45
CA GLN A 85 13.47 5.02 -2.61
C GLN A 85 14.59 5.61 -3.49
N GLY A 86 14.97 6.88 -3.23
CA GLY A 86 15.90 7.63 -4.07
C GLY A 86 17.37 7.23 -3.91
N GLY A 87 17.75 6.76 -2.71
CA GLY A 87 19.04 6.17 -2.42
C GLY A 87 20.23 7.12 -2.61
N TRP A 88 20.44 8.10 -1.69
CA TRP A 88 21.55 9.04 -1.77
C TRP A 88 22.91 8.36 -1.95
N ALA A 89 23.23 7.34 -1.15
CA ALA A 89 24.51 6.63 -1.25
C ALA A 89 24.71 5.92 -2.60
N LYS A 90 23.64 5.46 -3.24
CA LYS A 90 23.70 4.77 -4.53
C LYS A 90 23.79 5.73 -5.70
N THR A 91 23.20 6.91 -5.59
CA THR A 91 23.22 7.95 -6.62
C THR A 91 24.44 8.85 -6.51
N GLU A 92 25.11 8.94 -5.35
CA GLU A 92 26.32 9.73 -5.13
C GLU A 92 27.44 8.86 -4.53
N LYS A 93 28.00 7.95 -5.33
CA LYS A 93 29.13 7.09 -4.96
C LYS A 93 30.44 7.86 -4.85
N VAL A 94 30.53 9.01 -5.48
CA VAL A 94 31.67 9.94 -5.43
C VAL A 94 31.13 11.31 -5.07
N LYS A 95 31.68 11.94 -4.03
CA LYS A 95 31.25 13.26 -3.53
C LYS A 95 31.06 14.26 -4.66
N GLY A 96 29.86 14.86 -4.74
CA GLY A 96 29.48 15.87 -5.71
C GLY A 96 29.24 15.35 -7.13
N LYS A 97 29.27 14.03 -7.37
CA LYS A 97 28.98 13.41 -8.68
C LYS A 97 27.75 12.54 -8.57
N TYR A 98 26.67 12.98 -9.20
CA TYR A 98 25.40 12.30 -9.20
C TYR A 98 25.26 11.39 -10.42
N ASP A 99 24.92 10.13 -10.19
CA ASP A 99 24.60 9.13 -11.22
C ASP A 99 23.21 8.56 -10.94
N PHE A 100 22.22 9.05 -11.67
CA PHE A 100 20.82 8.60 -11.55
C PHE A 100 20.48 7.46 -12.53
N THR A 101 21.41 6.95 -13.31
CA THR A 101 21.16 5.97 -14.38
C THR A 101 20.35 4.75 -13.91
N TRP A 102 20.64 4.22 -12.72
CA TRP A 102 19.92 3.08 -12.17
C TRP A 102 18.46 3.43 -11.87
N LEU A 103 18.20 4.62 -11.31
CA LEU A 103 16.86 5.08 -10.94
C LEU A 103 16.10 5.58 -12.19
N ASP A 104 16.78 6.17 -13.17
CA ASP A 104 16.19 6.58 -14.45
C ASP A 104 15.53 5.40 -15.15
N SER A 105 16.20 4.24 -15.20
CA SER A 105 15.68 3.05 -15.85
C SER A 105 14.35 2.59 -15.24
N ILE A 106 14.13 2.86 -13.95
CA ILE A 106 12.90 2.51 -13.19
C ILE A 106 11.85 3.58 -13.38
N VAL A 107 12.23 4.85 -13.19
CA VAL A 107 11.30 5.99 -13.29
C VAL A 107 10.75 6.11 -14.71
N ASP A 108 11.60 5.98 -15.73
CA ASP A 108 11.16 6.09 -17.12
C ASP A 108 10.28 4.92 -17.56
N ASP A 109 10.60 3.68 -17.14
CA ASP A 109 9.75 2.52 -17.39
C ASP A 109 8.38 2.68 -16.69
N ALA A 110 8.35 3.09 -15.44
CA ALA A 110 7.12 3.29 -14.67
C ALA A 110 6.24 4.40 -15.29
N CYS A 111 6.82 5.55 -15.63
CA CYS A 111 6.13 6.64 -16.32
C CYS A 111 5.61 6.20 -17.69
N GLY A 112 6.43 5.46 -18.47
CA GLY A 112 6.04 4.90 -19.77
C GLY A 112 4.86 3.92 -19.68
N ARG A 113 4.70 3.25 -18.54
CA ARG A 113 3.56 2.37 -18.24
C ARG A 113 2.33 3.12 -17.70
N GLY A 114 2.39 4.44 -17.54
CA GLY A 114 1.33 5.28 -17.02
C GLY A 114 1.13 5.18 -15.50
N LEU A 115 2.19 4.80 -14.77
CA LEU A 115 2.19 4.76 -13.30
C LEU A 115 2.57 6.12 -12.73
N ASN A 116 2.03 6.45 -11.55
CA ASN A 116 2.48 7.55 -10.73
C ASN A 116 3.57 7.08 -9.77
N ILE A 117 4.47 7.98 -9.40
CA ILE A 117 5.59 7.66 -8.52
C ILE A 117 5.55 8.56 -7.30
N ILE A 118 5.66 7.95 -6.10
CA ILE A 118 6.09 8.63 -4.88
C ILE A 118 7.56 8.31 -4.72
N LEU A 119 8.43 9.34 -4.78
CA LEU A 119 9.87 9.18 -4.63
C LEU A 119 10.31 9.66 -3.25
N GLU A 120 10.95 8.77 -2.49
CA GLU A 120 11.48 9.10 -1.17
C GLU A 120 12.90 9.66 -1.25
N THR A 121 13.14 10.68 -0.44
CA THR A 121 14.49 11.21 -0.20
C THR A 121 15.11 10.44 0.97
N ASP A 122 15.96 9.45 0.69
CA ASP A 122 16.61 8.56 1.65
C ASP A 122 17.86 7.87 1.07
N TYR A 123 18.67 7.18 1.81
CA TYR A 123 18.95 7.38 3.24
C TYR A 123 20.18 8.28 3.42
N GLY A 124 21.07 8.01 4.40
CA GLY A 124 22.34 8.72 4.54
C GLY A 124 23.40 8.27 3.53
N ASN A 125 24.56 8.96 3.53
CA ASN A 125 25.70 8.64 2.67
C ASN A 125 26.99 8.64 3.46
N THR A 126 27.58 7.46 3.64
CA THR A 126 28.81 7.24 4.41
C THR A 126 30.06 7.84 3.76
N ASN A 127 30.00 8.33 2.53
CA ASN A 127 31.08 9.09 1.91
C ASN A 127 31.36 10.41 2.66
N TYR A 128 30.39 10.93 3.42
CA TYR A 128 30.51 12.15 4.21
C TYR A 128 30.65 11.82 5.68
N VAL A 129 31.63 12.42 6.36
CA VAL A 129 31.73 12.34 7.80
C VAL A 129 30.46 12.92 8.43
N GLY A 130 29.77 12.14 9.25
CA GLY A 130 28.45 12.51 9.78
C GLY A 130 27.33 12.51 8.72
N GLY A 131 27.49 11.79 7.62
CA GLY A 131 26.50 11.69 6.55
C GLY A 131 25.36 10.70 6.81
N GLY A 132 25.35 10.05 7.97
CA GLY A 132 24.41 8.98 8.28
C GLY A 132 24.77 7.66 7.57
N GLY A 133 23.91 6.65 7.74
CA GLY A 133 24.04 5.35 7.07
C GLY A 133 23.07 5.20 5.92
N ALA A 134 23.40 4.32 4.97
CA ALA A 134 22.56 4.02 3.81
C ALA A 134 21.41 3.05 4.15
N ASP A 135 21.28 2.60 5.39
CA ASP A 135 20.26 1.67 5.85
C ASP A 135 19.16 2.38 6.64
N LEU A 136 18.04 1.68 6.84
CA LEU A 136 16.84 2.15 7.54
C LEU A 136 17.13 2.86 8.88
N ALA A 137 18.02 2.33 9.72
CA ALA A 137 18.41 2.92 10.99
C ALA A 137 19.71 3.75 10.91
N GLY A 138 20.17 4.11 9.72
CA GLY A 138 21.45 4.78 9.48
C GLY A 138 21.53 6.21 10.01
N GLY A 139 20.38 6.88 10.16
CA GLY A 139 20.25 8.23 10.71
C GLY A 139 20.50 9.35 9.70
N PHE A 140 20.03 10.55 10.05
CA PHE A 140 20.17 11.75 9.25
C PHE A 140 21.64 12.20 9.14
N PRO A 141 22.01 12.95 8.10
CA PRO A 141 23.25 13.70 8.09
C PRO A 141 23.27 14.75 9.22
N THR A 142 24.42 14.88 9.90
CA THR A 142 24.57 15.72 11.10
C THR A 142 25.67 16.77 10.99
N SER A 143 26.74 16.50 10.22
CA SER A 143 27.81 17.51 10.05
C SER A 143 27.40 18.58 9.03
N GLY A 144 28.00 19.78 9.15
CA GLY A 144 27.74 20.88 8.20
C GLY A 144 28.06 20.50 6.74
N GLU A 145 29.15 19.74 6.51
CA GLU A 145 29.51 19.24 5.18
C GLU A 145 28.44 18.28 4.65
N ALA A 146 28.00 17.32 5.48
CA ALA A 146 27.02 16.31 5.08
C ALA A 146 25.64 16.92 4.83
N LEU A 147 25.20 17.87 5.68
CA LEU A 147 23.95 18.60 5.48
C LEU A 147 23.96 19.42 4.18
N ALA A 148 25.08 20.12 3.89
CA ALA A 148 25.23 20.85 2.63
C ALA A 148 25.29 19.91 1.41
N ALA A 149 25.83 18.70 1.57
CA ALA A 149 25.83 17.68 0.53
C ALA A 149 24.43 17.09 0.29
N TRP A 150 23.67 16.84 1.38
CA TRP A 150 22.25 16.45 1.31
C TRP A 150 21.44 17.46 0.51
N ASP A 151 21.60 18.76 0.83
CA ASP A 151 20.87 19.83 0.15
C ASP A 151 21.11 19.81 -1.37
N ARG A 152 22.38 19.69 -1.77
CA ARG A 152 22.76 19.64 -3.19
C ARG A 152 22.23 18.38 -3.87
N TRP A 153 22.25 17.23 -3.18
CA TRP A 153 21.71 15.99 -3.71
C TRP A 153 20.21 16.07 -3.89
N VAL A 154 19.45 16.55 -2.91
CA VAL A 154 17.99 16.72 -3.01
C VAL A 154 17.64 17.68 -4.13
N GLU A 155 18.37 18.80 -4.25
CA GLU A 155 18.17 19.78 -5.33
C GLU A 155 18.43 19.16 -6.72
N ALA A 156 19.54 18.42 -6.86
CA ALA A 156 19.90 17.73 -8.10
C ALA A 156 18.86 16.67 -8.48
N MET A 157 18.41 15.85 -7.52
CA MET A 157 17.39 14.81 -7.74
C MET A 157 16.04 15.44 -8.10
N ALA A 158 15.60 16.49 -7.40
CA ALA A 158 14.36 17.18 -7.72
C ALA A 158 14.42 17.83 -9.12
N ALA A 159 15.54 18.45 -9.49
CA ALA A 159 15.74 19.02 -10.82
C ALA A 159 15.74 17.95 -11.92
N HIS A 160 16.40 16.81 -11.66
CA HIS A 160 16.50 15.71 -12.60
C HIS A 160 15.14 15.05 -12.89
N TYR A 161 14.31 14.86 -11.87
CA TYR A 161 12.99 14.23 -12.02
C TYR A 161 11.83 15.21 -12.21
N LYS A 162 12.09 16.51 -12.33
CA LYS A 162 11.07 17.52 -12.63
C LYS A 162 10.30 17.15 -13.90
N GLY A 163 8.96 17.15 -13.81
CA GLY A 163 8.06 16.76 -14.89
C GLY A 163 7.80 15.25 -15.01
N ARG A 164 8.59 14.40 -14.33
CA ARG A 164 8.35 12.94 -14.23
C ARG A 164 7.80 12.53 -12.86
N VAL A 165 8.30 13.13 -11.79
CA VAL A 165 7.88 12.87 -10.41
C VAL A 165 7.29 14.13 -9.80
N ARG A 166 6.05 14.03 -9.34
CA ARG A 166 5.34 15.11 -8.65
C ARG A 166 5.20 14.87 -7.16
N ASP A 167 5.12 13.58 -6.75
CA ASP A 167 4.88 13.17 -5.37
C ASP A 167 6.20 12.75 -4.71
N TRP A 168 6.48 13.35 -3.56
CA TRP A 168 7.71 13.16 -2.80
C TRP A 168 7.40 12.74 -1.38
N ALA A 169 8.22 11.89 -0.80
CA ALA A 169 8.16 11.56 0.62
C ALA A 169 9.50 11.85 1.29
N MET A 170 9.42 12.22 2.59
CA MET A 170 10.59 12.66 3.35
C MET A 170 11.08 11.53 4.23
N TRP A 171 12.18 10.89 3.84
CA TRP A 171 12.79 9.79 4.59
C TRP A 171 11.86 8.59 4.78
N ASN A 172 12.33 7.56 5.51
CA ASN A 172 11.54 6.40 5.92
C ASN A 172 11.88 6.03 7.36
N GLU A 173 10.87 5.99 8.24
CA GLU A 173 10.96 5.60 9.66
C GLU A 173 12.09 6.27 10.44
N PRO A 174 12.19 7.60 10.49
CA PRO A 174 13.29 8.28 11.16
C PRO A 174 13.32 8.02 12.67
N ASP A 175 12.19 7.69 13.27
CA ASP A 175 12.01 7.39 14.69
C ASP A 175 12.31 5.93 15.05
N ILE A 176 12.61 5.05 14.07
CA ILE A 176 12.89 3.63 14.32
C ILE A 176 14.02 3.48 15.34
N ASN A 177 13.85 2.55 16.28
CA ASN A 177 14.81 2.35 17.38
C ASN A 177 15.09 3.62 18.20
N LYS A 178 14.16 4.60 18.21
CA LYS A 178 14.33 5.93 18.83
C LYS A 178 15.55 6.70 18.29
N LYS A 179 15.90 6.48 17.03
CA LYS A 179 17.08 7.07 16.39
C LYS A 179 16.99 8.59 16.35
N HIS A 180 15.82 9.12 15.97
CA HIS A 180 15.58 10.57 15.95
C HIS A 180 14.35 10.94 16.77
N GLN A 181 14.38 12.15 17.32
CA GLN A 181 13.31 12.73 18.10
C GLN A 181 12.57 13.80 17.28
N PRO A 182 11.39 14.27 17.69
CA PRO A 182 10.67 15.34 16.99
C PRO A 182 11.53 16.56 16.64
N GLY A 183 12.46 16.94 17.54
CA GLY A 183 13.39 18.05 17.34
C GLY A 183 14.40 17.84 16.22
N ASP A 184 14.66 16.61 15.81
CA ASP A 184 15.51 16.27 14.66
C ASP A 184 14.64 16.10 13.41
N ILE A 185 13.49 15.40 13.56
CA ILE A 185 12.62 14.99 12.45
C ILE A 185 11.98 16.22 11.77
N ALA A 186 11.35 17.11 12.53
CA ALA A 186 10.63 18.25 11.97
C ALA A 186 11.55 19.22 11.19
N PRO A 187 12.70 19.67 11.73
CA PRO A 187 13.62 20.54 10.99
C PRO A 187 14.21 19.89 9.75
N PHE A 188 14.53 18.60 9.79
CA PHE A 188 15.07 17.89 8.62
C PHE A 188 14.00 17.75 7.50
N ASN A 189 12.74 17.50 7.87
CA ASN A 189 11.63 17.49 6.93
C ASN A 189 11.42 18.88 6.30
N ILE A 190 11.42 19.96 7.09
CA ILE A 190 11.33 21.34 6.58
C ILE A 190 12.43 21.59 5.55
N ARG A 191 13.68 21.33 5.93
CA ARG A 191 14.87 21.55 5.08
C ARG A 191 14.70 20.88 3.72
N THR A 192 14.34 19.62 3.71
CA THR A 192 14.18 18.83 2.48
C THR A 192 13.00 19.31 1.65
N ALA A 193 11.84 19.54 2.29
CA ALA A 193 10.62 19.99 1.61
C ALA A 193 10.80 21.38 0.94
N GLU A 194 11.50 22.31 1.61
CA GLU A 194 11.78 23.64 1.05
C GLU A 194 12.65 23.56 -0.21
N ILE A 195 13.62 22.65 -0.26
CA ILE A 195 14.46 22.44 -1.44
C ILE A 195 13.60 21.92 -2.59
N ILE A 196 12.79 20.89 -2.34
CA ILE A 196 11.93 20.31 -3.39
C ILE A 196 10.94 21.36 -3.91
N ARG A 197 10.27 22.11 -3.03
CA ARG A 197 9.32 23.17 -3.42
C ARG A 197 9.97 24.30 -4.19
N ARG A 198 11.24 24.65 -3.90
CA ARG A 198 11.99 25.64 -4.67
C ARG A 198 12.22 25.19 -6.11
N VAL A 199 12.49 23.90 -6.33
CA VAL A 199 12.75 23.32 -7.66
C VAL A 199 11.45 22.99 -8.39
N ILE A 200 10.47 22.43 -7.69
CA ILE A 200 9.17 21.98 -8.19
C ILE A 200 8.07 22.63 -7.33
N PRO A 201 7.60 23.85 -7.69
CA PRO A 201 6.65 24.60 -6.87
C PRO A 201 5.31 23.88 -6.61
N ASP A 202 4.87 23.04 -7.55
CA ASP A 202 3.65 22.25 -7.45
C ASP A 202 3.87 20.80 -6.95
N ALA A 203 5.06 20.48 -6.44
CA ALA A 203 5.32 19.17 -5.84
C ALA A 203 4.33 18.88 -4.71
N ARG A 204 3.86 17.65 -4.64
CA ARG A 204 3.06 17.17 -3.50
C ARG A 204 3.97 16.40 -2.55
N ILE A 205 4.01 16.83 -1.30
CA ILE A 205 4.99 16.35 -0.34
C ILE A 205 4.29 15.65 0.82
N ALA A 206 4.77 14.45 1.13
CA ALA A 206 4.41 13.68 2.31
C ALA A 206 5.57 13.75 3.33
N GLY A 207 5.27 14.18 4.54
CA GLY A 207 6.25 14.36 5.60
C GLY A 207 6.20 13.29 6.68
N LEU A 208 7.21 13.29 7.51
CA LEU A 208 7.43 12.55 8.72
C LEU A 208 7.73 11.06 8.53
N SER A 209 6.97 10.31 7.76
CA SER A 209 7.11 8.86 7.51
C SER A 209 7.42 8.05 8.79
N LEU A 210 6.62 8.28 9.86
CA LEU A 210 6.84 7.71 11.19
C LEU A 210 6.66 6.19 11.20
N SER A 211 7.48 5.48 11.96
CA SER A 211 7.45 4.01 12.07
C SER A 211 6.22 3.46 12.82
N SER A 212 5.41 4.33 13.41
CA SER A 212 4.26 3.94 14.22
C SER A 212 3.09 4.92 14.13
N SER A 213 1.91 4.45 14.52
CA SER A 213 0.68 5.25 14.64
C SER A 213 0.58 5.97 16.01
N SER A 214 1.66 6.60 16.50
CA SER A 214 1.67 7.29 17.78
C SER A 214 1.12 8.71 17.68
N PRO A 215 -0.06 9.03 18.27
CA PRO A 215 -0.61 10.39 18.28
C PRO A 215 0.28 11.40 18.99
N LYS A 216 0.99 10.96 20.05
CA LYS A 216 1.92 11.82 20.79
C LYS A 216 3.10 12.24 19.92
N LEU A 217 3.77 11.28 19.26
CA LEU A 217 4.93 11.56 18.40
C LEU A 217 4.53 12.46 17.24
N LEU A 218 3.38 12.17 16.60
CA LEU A 218 2.82 13.02 15.54
C LEU A 218 2.58 14.45 16.06
N ASN A 219 1.92 14.61 17.20
CA ASN A 219 1.64 15.92 17.78
C ASN A 219 2.92 16.73 18.04
N ASP A 220 3.93 16.09 18.60
CA ASP A 220 5.19 16.75 18.93
C ASP A 220 5.93 17.24 17.66
N CYS A 221 5.89 16.44 16.57
CA CYS A 221 6.42 16.86 15.26
C CYS A 221 5.60 17.99 14.64
N LEU A 222 4.26 17.84 14.59
CA LEU A 222 3.37 18.84 13.98
C LEU A 222 3.44 20.19 14.68
N LYS A 223 3.57 20.18 16.02
CA LYS A 223 3.78 21.41 16.79
C LYS A 223 5.01 22.16 16.32
N LEU A 224 6.15 21.48 16.15
CA LEU A 224 7.39 22.10 15.68
C LEU A 224 7.27 22.64 14.24
N LEU A 225 6.54 21.96 13.37
CA LEU A 225 6.23 22.45 12.02
C LEU A 225 5.36 23.70 12.06
N ALA A 226 4.32 23.71 12.91
CA ALA A 226 3.40 24.83 13.07
C ALA A 226 4.06 26.05 13.71
N ASP A 227 4.87 25.84 14.76
CA ASP A 227 5.62 26.92 15.44
C ASP A 227 6.56 27.67 14.47
N GLN A 228 7.02 27.00 13.40
CA GLN A 228 7.84 27.57 12.34
C GLN A 228 7.02 28.06 11.13
N GLY A 229 5.70 27.91 11.13
CA GLY A 229 4.83 28.32 10.02
C GLY A 229 5.04 27.47 8.74
N LYS A 230 5.37 26.18 8.89
CA LYS A 230 5.79 25.30 7.77
C LYS A 230 4.80 24.17 7.45
N MET A 231 3.59 24.22 8.01
CA MET A 231 2.57 23.20 7.74
C MET A 231 2.19 23.11 6.26
N ASP A 232 2.13 24.23 5.56
CA ASP A 232 1.72 24.31 4.15
C ASP A 232 2.73 23.69 3.17
N LEU A 233 3.91 23.32 3.64
CA LEU A 233 4.86 22.54 2.84
C LEU A 233 4.32 21.15 2.50
N PHE A 234 3.44 20.59 3.35
CA PHE A 234 3.06 19.18 3.30
C PHE A 234 1.60 18.99 2.88
N ASN A 235 1.38 18.00 2.02
CA ASN A 235 0.07 17.54 1.59
C ASN A 235 -0.41 16.34 2.41
N TRP A 236 0.53 15.52 2.88
CA TRP A 236 0.29 14.36 3.72
C TRP A 236 1.31 14.26 4.86
N PHE A 237 0.90 13.59 5.93
CA PHE A 237 1.79 13.08 6.96
C PHE A 237 1.67 11.56 7.01
N ILE A 238 2.81 10.89 6.90
CA ILE A 238 2.89 9.44 6.81
C ILE A 238 3.11 8.85 8.21
N TYR A 239 2.41 7.75 8.48
CA TYR A 239 2.68 6.82 9.56
C TYR A 239 2.70 5.40 9.02
N HIS A 240 3.37 4.49 9.71
CA HIS A 240 3.32 3.05 9.47
C HIS A 240 2.55 2.36 10.59
N GLY A 241 2.01 1.16 10.33
CA GLY A 241 1.27 0.43 11.35
C GLY A 241 1.19 -1.05 11.02
N TYR A 242 1.78 -1.86 11.89
CA TYR A 242 1.82 -3.30 11.78
C TYR A 242 1.17 -3.94 13.00
N ASP A 243 -0.05 -4.45 12.85
CA ASP A 243 -0.80 -5.15 13.88
C ASP A 243 -1.17 -6.56 13.42
N PHE A 244 -1.11 -7.55 14.29
CA PHE A 244 -1.54 -8.92 13.97
C PHE A 244 -3.00 -8.96 13.53
N ASN A 245 -3.88 -8.30 14.26
CA ASN A 245 -5.23 -8.02 13.80
C ASN A 245 -5.23 -6.66 13.07
N PRO A 246 -5.42 -6.61 11.74
CA PRO A 246 -5.32 -5.38 10.96
C PRO A 246 -6.36 -4.32 11.32
N ASP A 247 -7.43 -4.68 12.03
CA ASP A 247 -8.52 -3.77 12.37
C ASP A 247 -8.37 -3.09 13.74
N ILE A 248 -7.37 -3.45 14.54
CA ILE A 248 -7.30 -2.99 15.96
C ILE A 248 -6.84 -1.54 16.10
N SER A 249 -6.12 -1.02 15.11
CA SER A 249 -5.46 0.30 15.20
C SER A 249 -6.34 1.50 14.80
N TYR A 250 -7.58 1.29 14.38
CA TYR A 250 -8.39 2.40 13.84
C TYR A 250 -8.77 3.46 14.88
N GLN A 251 -8.81 3.13 16.17
CA GLN A 251 -8.94 4.17 17.19
C GLN A 251 -7.74 5.11 17.17
N ASN A 252 -6.51 4.59 17.10
CA ASN A 252 -5.31 5.42 16.98
C ASN A 252 -5.31 6.23 15.69
N VAL A 253 -5.77 5.65 14.58
CA VAL A 253 -5.87 6.35 13.29
C VAL A 253 -6.80 7.56 13.38
N GLU A 254 -7.96 7.42 14.02
CA GLU A 254 -8.87 8.55 14.25
C GLU A 254 -8.23 9.62 15.17
N GLU A 255 -7.47 9.19 16.20
CA GLU A 255 -6.72 10.11 17.06
C GLU A 255 -5.61 10.85 16.29
N LEU A 256 -4.92 10.21 15.32
CA LEU A 256 -3.97 10.86 14.41
C LEU A 256 -4.67 11.93 13.57
N LYS A 257 -5.85 11.63 13.00
CA LYS A 257 -6.63 12.58 12.20
C LYS A 257 -7.10 13.78 13.03
N VAL A 258 -7.59 13.54 14.24
CA VAL A 258 -7.96 14.60 15.20
C VAL A 258 -6.74 15.45 15.57
N THR A 259 -5.59 14.81 15.79
CA THR A 259 -4.34 15.52 16.11
C THR A 259 -3.89 16.39 14.95
N LEU A 260 -3.88 15.87 13.72
CA LEU A 260 -3.55 16.66 12.52
C LEU A 260 -4.52 17.83 12.34
N GLY A 261 -5.82 17.64 12.58
CA GLY A 261 -6.85 18.66 12.44
C GLY A 261 -6.66 19.89 13.33
N LYS A 262 -5.84 19.80 14.40
CA LYS A 262 -5.46 20.95 15.24
C LYS A 262 -4.48 21.90 14.54
N TYR A 263 -3.74 21.43 13.54
CA TYR A 263 -2.66 22.15 12.87
C TYR A 263 -2.92 22.42 11.38
N SER A 264 -3.72 21.59 10.72
CA SER A 264 -4.02 21.74 9.29
C SER A 264 -5.39 21.18 8.94
N THR A 265 -6.12 21.90 8.09
CA THR A 265 -7.39 21.45 7.46
C THR A 265 -7.17 20.94 6.04
N GLN A 266 -5.95 21.08 5.48
CA GLN A 266 -5.61 20.72 4.10
C GLN A 266 -4.84 19.42 4.01
N ALA A 267 -3.88 19.23 4.90
CA ALA A 267 -3.07 18.01 4.92
C ALA A 267 -3.89 16.81 5.40
N LYS A 268 -3.51 15.60 4.93
CA LYS A 268 -4.17 14.34 5.27
C LYS A 268 -3.19 13.37 5.92
N MET A 269 -3.71 12.42 6.69
CA MET A 269 -2.95 11.26 7.10
C MET A 269 -2.85 10.25 5.97
N ARG A 270 -1.68 9.60 5.83
CA ARG A 270 -1.44 8.49 4.90
C ARG A 270 -0.76 7.35 5.63
N GLN A 271 -1.28 6.16 5.49
CA GLN A 271 -0.59 4.94 5.91
C GLN A 271 0.42 4.56 4.82
N GLY A 272 1.70 4.72 5.13
CA GLY A 272 2.77 4.64 4.12
C GLY A 272 3.33 3.25 3.90
N GLU A 273 3.15 2.34 4.89
CA GLU A 273 3.70 0.99 4.79
C GLU A 273 2.97 0.02 5.71
N ASN A 274 2.41 -1.05 5.15
CA ASN A 274 1.83 -2.16 5.89
C ASN A 274 1.73 -3.44 5.04
N GLY A 275 1.78 -4.58 5.69
CA GLY A 275 1.67 -5.89 5.09
C GLY A 275 2.05 -6.99 6.08
N CYS A 276 1.57 -8.21 5.90
CA CYS A 276 1.96 -9.34 6.74
C CYS A 276 2.71 -10.41 5.93
N PRO A 277 3.50 -11.26 6.59
CA PRO A 277 4.19 -12.34 5.90
C PRO A 277 3.23 -13.38 5.31
N SER A 278 3.69 -14.11 4.28
CA SER A 278 2.96 -15.23 3.68
C SER A 278 3.36 -16.60 4.24
N GLU A 279 4.28 -16.62 5.18
CA GLU A 279 4.77 -17.81 5.89
C GLU A 279 5.34 -17.40 7.24
N VAL A 280 5.65 -18.36 8.10
CA VAL A 280 6.27 -18.10 9.40
C VAL A 280 7.59 -17.36 9.19
N ALA A 281 7.70 -16.17 9.79
CA ALA A 281 8.91 -15.36 9.81
C ALA A 281 9.44 -15.26 11.24
N THR A 282 10.77 -15.18 11.43
CA THR A 282 11.39 -15.03 12.75
C THR A 282 11.85 -13.59 13.02
N LYS A 283 11.86 -12.76 11.99
CA LYS A 283 12.31 -11.35 12.02
C LYS A 283 11.30 -10.45 11.34
N PHE A 284 11.49 -9.15 11.51
CA PHE A 284 10.66 -8.06 10.98
C PHE A 284 9.30 -7.96 11.67
N ALA A 285 8.54 -6.95 11.30
CA ALA A 285 7.20 -6.73 11.83
C ALA A 285 6.30 -7.95 11.57
N LEU A 286 5.48 -8.31 12.56
CA LEU A 286 4.55 -9.44 12.54
C LEU A 286 5.22 -10.83 12.47
N SER A 287 6.48 -10.94 12.89
CA SER A 287 7.17 -12.25 13.04
C SER A 287 6.55 -13.12 14.14
N ASN A 288 6.97 -14.39 14.18
CA ASN A 288 6.58 -15.40 15.18
C ASN A 288 5.07 -15.68 15.25
N TYR A 289 4.41 -15.68 14.10
CA TYR A 289 3.00 -16.05 13.93
C TYR A 289 2.89 -17.05 12.76
N PRO A 290 1.95 -18.00 12.78
CA PRO A 290 1.80 -19.01 11.72
C PRO A 290 1.12 -18.45 10.47
N TRP A 291 1.73 -17.44 9.86
CA TRP A 291 1.26 -16.84 8.62
C TRP A 291 1.28 -17.85 7.47
N THR A 292 0.34 -17.66 6.56
CA THR A 292 0.22 -18.42 5.31
C THR A 292 -0.20 -17.45 4.19
N GLU A 293 -0.20 -17.92 2.94
CA GLU A 293 -0.70 -17.12 1.82
C GLU A 293 -2.19 -16.78 1.98
N SER A 294 -2.98 -17.67 2.60
CA SER A 294 -4.41 -17.41 2.85
C SER A 294 -4.61 -16.30 3.88
N SER A 295 -3.92 -16.39 5.01
CA SER A 295 -3.99 -15.36 6.05
C SER A 295 -3.39 -14.03 5.59
N GLN A 296 -2.32 -14.02 4.77
CA GLN A 296 -1.80 -12.82 4.12
C GLN A 296 -2.85 -12.15 3.23
N ALA A 297 -3.47 -12.90 2.31
CA ALA A 297 -4.46 -12.35 1.39
C ALA A 297 -5.65 -11.69 2.13
N LYS A 298 -6.13 -12.32 3.21
CA LYS A 298 -7.20 -11.77 4.04
C LYS A 298 -6.76 -10.54 4.80
N TRP A 299 -5.56 -10.57 5.37
CA TRP A 299 -4.99 -9.45 6.13
C TRP A 299 -4.82 -8.22 5.26
N ASP A 300 -4.23 -8.36 4.07
CA ASP A 300 -4.01 -7.27 3.14
C ASP A 300 -5.34 -6.63 2.72
N LEU A 301 -6.36 -7.44 2.38
CA LEU A 301 -7.68 -6.93 2.05
C LEU A 301 -8.36 -6.19 3.20
N ARG A 302 -8.28 -6.72 4.43
CA ARG A 302 -8.86 -6.08 5.62
C ARG A 302 -8.19 -4.75 5.90
N ARG A 303 -6.85 -4.68 5.78
CA ARG A 303 -6.12 -3.42 5.95
C ARG A 303 -6.47 -2.42 4.85
N MET A 304 -6.41 -2.82 3.59
CA MET A 304 -6.75 -1.96 2.45
C MET A 304 -8.14 -1.34 2.58
N LEU A 305 -9.14 -2.16 2.87
CA LEU A 305 -10.53 -1.72 2.95
C LEU A 305 -10.88 -1.06 4.29
N GLY A 306 -10.20 -1.43 5.35
CA GLY A 306 -10.30 -0.74 6.63
C GLY A 306 -9.75 0.69 6.54
N ASP A 307 -8.55 0.88 6.00
CA ASP A 307 -7.97 2.21 5.77
C ASP A 307 -8.87 3.07 4.88
N LEU A 308 -9.36 2.50 3.75
CA LEU A 308 -10.31 3.17 2.86
C LEU A 308 -11.61 3.54 3.60
N GLY A 309 -12.14 2.64 4.43
CA GLY A 309 -13.33 2.85 5.24
C GLY A 309 -13.15 3.93 6.30
N HIS A 310 -11.93 4.19 6.72
CA HIS A 310 -11.55 5.26 7.64
C HIS A 310 -11.02 6.52 6.92
N ASP A 311 -11.25 6.66 5.61
CA ASP A 311 -10.82 7.80 4.79
C ASP A 311 -9.29 8.03 4.85
N VAL A 312 -8.49 6.96 4.84
CA VAL A 312 -7.03 6.99 4.81
C VAL A 312 -6.50 6.36 3.52
N GLU A 313 -5.67 7.09 2.80
CA GLU A 313 -4.88 6.52 1.71
C GLU A 313 -3.83 5.58 2.31
N SER A 314 -3.64 4.39 1.72
CA SER A 314 -2.68 3.43 2.26
C SER A 314 -1.81 2.75 1.20
N ALA A 315 -0.73 2.13 1.67
CA ALA A 315 0.20 1.38 0.83
C ALA A 315 0.13 -0.12 1.12
N VAL A 316 0.33 -0.92 0.09
CA VAL A 316 0.55 -2.37 0.20
C VAL A 316 2.06 -2.60 0.19
N PHE A 317 2.61 -3.10 1.27
CA PHE A 317 4.01 -3.47 1.39
C PHE A 317 4.17 -4.99 1.31
N THR A 318 4.63 -5.51 0.19
CA THR A 318 5.23 -4.89 -0.98
C THR A 318 4.93 -5.73 -2.23
N ILE A 319 5.35 -5.29 -3.42
CA ILE A 319 5.12 -6.08 -4.65
C ILE A 319 5.82 -7.43 -4.62
N CYS A 320 7.02 -7.52 -4.08
CA CYS A 320 7.88 -8.68 -4.19
C CYS A 320 8.59 -8.95 -2.87
N ASP A 321 8.75 -10.23 -2.51
CA ASP A 321 9.65 -10.62 -1.42
C ASP A 321 11.06 -10.10 -1.69
N PHE A 322 11.79 -9.77 -0.63
CA PHE A 322 13.13 -9.22 -0.78
C PHE A 322 14.11 -9.70 0.30
N ASN A 323 15.38 -9.74 -0.07
CA ASN A 323 16.45 -10.28 0.74
C ASN A 323 17.23 -9.16 1.45
N HIS A 324 17.13 -9.08 2.77
CA HIS A 324 17.89 -8.16 3.59
C HIS A 324 19.36 -8.61 3.77
N LEU A 325 20.17 -8.60 2.68
CA LEU A 325 21.63 -8.87 2.73
C LEU A 325 21.98 -10.16 3.49
N GLY A 326 21.46 -11.31 3.05
CA GLY A 326 21.75 -12.61 3.66
C GLY A 326 21.11 -12.85 5.03
N ARG A 327 20.21 -11.96 5.45
CA ARG A 327 19.27 -12.20 6.56
C ARG A 327 18.08 -13.01 6.05
N GLU A 328 17.10 -13.23 6.92
CA GLU A 328 15.84 -13.85 6.52
C GLU A 328 15.17 -13.02 5.40
N ILE A 329 14.57 -13.72 4.42
CA ILE A 329 13.82 -13.07 3.36
C ILE A 329 12.54 -12.47 3.96
N ASN A 330 12.26 -11.21 3.66
CA ASN A 330 11.00 -10.57 4.04
C ASN A 330 9.89 -11.06 3.12
N ARG A 331 8.99 -11.87 3.65
CA ARG A 331 7.91 -12.57 2.94
C ARG A 331 6.59 -11.78 2.83
N LYS A 332 6.66 -10.46 2.95
CA LYS A 332 5.48 -9.59 2.82
C LYS A 332 5.10 -9.27 1.36
N GLY A 333 5.90 -9.71 0.39
CA GLY A 333 5.62 -9.49 -1.02
C GLY A 333 4.33 -10.16 -1.50
N LEU A 334 3.68 -9.59 -2.51
CA LEU A 334 2.59 -10.21 -3.26
C LEU A 334 3.12 -11.28 -4.24
N LEU A 335 4.40 -11.18 -4.60
CA LEU A 335 5.16 -12.14 -5.41
C LEU A 335 6.18 -12.83 -4.55
N TRP A 336 6.26 -14.16 -4.66
CA TRP A 336 7.27 -14.94 -4.00
C TRP A 336 8.58 -14.88 -4.79
N ALA A 337 9.67 -14.48 -4.11
CA ALA A 337 10.99 -14.42 -4.72
C ALA A 337 12.04 -15.20 -3.92
N THR A 338 13.05 -15.69 -4.63
CA THR A 338 14.21 -16.37 -4.06
C THR A 338 15.18 -15.39 -3.37
N ALA A 339 16.17 -15.96 -2.68
CA ALA A 339 17.29 -15.17 -2.15
C ALA A 339 18.07 -14.42 -3.24
N ASP A 340 18.08 -14.95 -4.47
CA ASP A 340 18.70 -14.34 -5.66
C ASP A 340 17.74 -13.37 -6.38
N LYS A 341 16.66 -12.99 -5.71
CA LYS A 341 15.66 -12.00 -6.16
C LYS A 341 14.83 -12.42 -7.39
N GLN A 342 14.85 -13.72 -7.77
CA GLN A 342 14.07 -14.22 -8.90
C GLN A 342 12.61 -14.41 -8.47
N VAL A 343 11.66 -13.89 -9.23
CA VAL A 343 10.23 -14.11 -9.01
C VAL A 343 9.84 -15.47 -9.56
N GLU A 344 9.41 -16.39 -8.67
CA GLU A 344 9.05 -17.76 -9.05
C GLU A 344 7.57 -18.07 -8.91
N LYS A 345 6.82 -17.28 -8.11
CA LYS A 345 5.41 -17.56 -7.86
C LYS A 345 4.61 -16.27 -7.62
N ILE A 346 3.39 -16.25 -8.13
CA ILE A 346 2.37 -15.24 -7.79
C ILE A 346 1.58 -15.79 -6.59
N LYS A 347 1.55 -15.04 -5.48
CA LYS A 347 0.85 -15.47 -4.28
C LYS A 347 -0.65 -15.19 -4.37
N LEU A 348 -1.44 -15.85 -3.51
CA LEU A 348 -2.88 -15.61 -3.40
C LEU A 348 -3.19 -14.13 -3.12
N ALA A 349 -2.38 -13.45 -2.30
CA ALA A 349 -2.54 -12.04 -1.98
C ALA A 349 -2.47 -11.11 -3.21
N TYR A 350 -1.66 -11.44 -4.23
CA TYR A 350 -1.64 -10.69 -5.48
C TYR A 350 -3.01 -10.66 -6.15
N TYR A 351 -3.65 -11.83 -6.29
CA TYR A 351 -4.97 -11.92 -6.91
C TYR A 351 -6.08 -11.32 -6.04
N ALA A 352 -5.98 -11.45 -4.72
CA ALA A 352 -6.90 -10.82 -3.79
C ALA A 352 -6.84 -9.29 -3.90
N VAL A 353 -5.65 -8.70 -3.90
CA VAL A 353 -5.43 -7.26 -4.13
C VAL A 353 -5.95 -6.85 -5.51
N GLN A 354 -5.67 -7.62 -6.57
CA GLN A 354 -6.18 -7.39 -7.92
C GLN A 354 -7.72 -7.37 -7.98
N ASN A 355 -8.38 -8.27 -7.27
CA ASN A 355 -9.84 -8.30 -7.15
C ASN A 355 -10.38 -7.06 -6.43
N CYS A 356 -9.72 -6.65 -5.34
CA CYS A 356 -10.09 -5.46 -4.58
C CYS A 356 -10.00 -4.20 -5.44
N VAL A 357 -8.86 -3.96 -6.09
CA VAL A 357 -8.64 -2.75 -6.89
C VAL A 357 -9.45 -2.73 -8.19
N ALA A 358 -9.90 -3.89 -8.67
CA ALA A 358 -10.83 -3.98 -9.81
C ALA A 358 -12.19 -3.36 -9.49
N VAL A 359 -12.61 -3.37 -8.23
CA VAL A 359 -13.86 -2.79 -7.75
C VAL A 359 -13.67 -1.38 -7.21
N PHE A 360 -12.66 -1.20 -6.34
CA PHE A 360 -12.44 0.04 -5.59
C PHE A 360 -11.38 0.91 -6.27
N ASP A 361 -11.81 1.80 -7.13
CA ASP A 361 -10.97 2.86 -7.71
C ASP A 361 -11.43 4.25 -7.21
N ASP A 362 -10.88 5.31 -7.78
CA ASP A 362 -11.24 6.70 -7.47
C ASP A 362 -12.66 7.09 -7.89
N THR A 363 -13.41 6.23 -8.59
CA THR A 363 -14.82 6.45 -8.91
C THR A 363 -15.77 6.05 -7.77
N LEU A 364 -15.32 5.25 -6.80
CA LEU A 364 -16.09 4.90 -5.61
C LEU A 364 -15.85 5.91 -4.49
N GLU A 365 -16.93 6.47 -3.97
CA GLU A 365 -16.91 7.32 -2.79
C GLU A 365 -17.61 6.65 -1.61
N ARG A 366 -17.07 6.86 -0.41
CA ARG A 366 -17.70 6.35 0.81
C ARG A 366 -19.00 7.08 1.10
N VAL A 367 -20.05 6.32 1.36
CA VAL A 367 -21.34 6.85 1.82
C VAL A 367 -21.37 6.81 3.34
N LYS A 368 -21.31 7.99 3.97
CA LYS A 368 -21.21 8.12 5.45
C LYS A 368 -22.54 7.85 6.16
N GLU A 369 -23.65 8.06 5.45
CA GLU A 369 -24.99 7.87 5.96
C GLU A 369 -25.78 6.85 5.13
N PRO A 370 -25.46 5.61 5.10
CA PRO A 370 -26.41 4.58 5.42
C PRO A 370 -25.98 3.92 6.70
N VAL A 371 -26.91 3.55 7.51
CA VAL A 371 -26.64 2.66 8.62
C VAL A 371 -26.55 1.24 8.05
N VAL A 372 -25.35 0.66 8.08
CA VAL A 372 -25.18 -0.76 7.85
C VAL A 372 -25.08 -1.44 9.19
N GLY A 373 -26.11 -2.20 9.55
CA GLY A 373 -26.16 -3.02 10.76
C GLY A 373 -25.85 -4.47 10.39
N VAL A 374 -24.99 -5.12 11.16
CA VAL A 374 -24.67 -6.54 10.99
C VAL A 374 -24.98 -7.28 12.30
N VAL A 375 -25.89 -8.23 12.25
CA VAL A 375 -26.15 -9.17 13.35
C VAL A 375 -25.33 -10.43 13.10
N TYR A 376 -24.33 -10.63 13.91
CA TYR A 376 -23.34 -11.70 13.81
C TYR A 376 -22.86 -12.09 15.22
N ASP A 377 -22.31 -13.28 15.38
CA ASP A 377 -21.81 -13.78 16.67
C ASP A 377 -20.46 -13.18 17.11
N LYS A 378 -19.83 -12.43 16.23
CA LYS A 378 -18.54 -11.76 16.47
C LYS A 378 -18.59 -10.32 15.97
N SER A 379 -17.57 -9.55 16.34
CA SER A 379 -17.42 -8.17 15.86
C SER A 379 -17.19 -8.13 14.34
N THR A 380 -17.72 -7.10 13.71
CA THR A 380 -17.67 -6.90 12.25
C THR A 380 -17.28 -5.49 11.90
N ALA A 381 -16.60 -5.33 10.75
CA ALA A 381 -16.44 -4.06 10.07
C ALA A 381 -17.36 -4.00 8.86
N SER A 382 -17.92 -2.82 8.56
CA SER A 382 -18.76 -2.61 7.38
C SER A 382 -18.70 -1.17 6.90
N PHE A 383 -18.64 -0.98 5.58
CA PHE A 383 -18.62 0.33 4.93
C PHE A 383 -19.45 0.30 3.66
N ALA A 384 -20.09 1.43 3.34
CA ALA A 384 -20.88 1.57 2.14
C ALA A 384 -20.24 2.54 1.14
N TYR A 385 -20.37 2.24 -0.14
CA TYR A 385 -19.81 3.04 -1.22
C TYR A 385 -20.81 3.24 -2.35
N ARG A 386 -20.63 4.36 -3.05
CA ARG A 386 -21.37 4.72 -4.25
C ARG A 386 -20.41 5.03 -5.38
N ASN A 387 -20.68 4.47 -6.56
CA ASN A 387 -19.96 4.87 -7.76
C ASN A 387 -20.47 6.24 -8.26
N LYS A 388 -19.61 7.24 -8.29
CA LYS A 388 -19.93 8.64 -8.67
C LYS A 388 -20.51 8.77 -10.07
N ASN A 389 -20.08 7.89 -10.99
CA ASN A 389 -20.45 7.98 -12.40
C ASN A 389 -21.78 7.29 -12.68
N SER A 390 -22.05 6.15 -12.05
CA SER A 390 -23.24 5.34 -12.30
C SER A 390 -24.31 5.43 -11.21
N GLY A 391 -23.99 5.99 -10.05
CA GLY A 391 -24.88 6.03 -8.88
C GLY A 391 -25.11 4.68 -8.22
N ARG A 392 -24.42 3.61 -8.67
CA ARG A 392 -24.57 2.25 -8.16
C ARG A 392 -23.89 2.09 -6.82
N ASN A 393 -24.45 1.22 -5.98
CA ASN A 393 -24.06 1.09 -4.59
C ASN A 393 -23.51 -0.30 -4.29
N LEU A 394 -22.64 -0.35 -3.26
CA LEU A 394 -22.18 -1.57 -2.63
C LEU A 394 -21.97 -1.37 -1.13
N VAL A 395 -21.97 -2.48 -0.40
CA VAL A 395 -21.50 -2.58 0.98
C VAL A 395 -20.38 -3.60 1.01
N VAL A 396 -19.29 -3.28 1.69
CA VAL A 396 -18.22 -4.22 2.03
C VAL A 396 -18.29 -4.52 3.53
N LEU A 397 -18.11 -5.78 3.92
CA LEU A 397 -18.18 -6.21 5.31
C LEU A 397 -17.32 -7.45 5.55
N TRP A 398 -16.85 -7.62 6.80
CA TRP A 398 -16.09 -8.79 7.23
C TRP A 398 -16.17 -8.98 8.74
N CYS A 399 -15.87 -10.20 9.24
CA CYS A 399 -15.58 -10.44 10.64
C CYS A 399 -14.19 -9.86 10.94
N ASN A 400 -14.12 -8.87 11.83
CA ASN A 400 -12.87 -8.18 12.21
C ASN A 400 -12.31 -8.66 13.56
N SER A 401 -12.85 -9.70 14.14
CA SER A 401 -12.40 -10.27 15.40
C SER A 401 -11.17 -11.15 15.20
N GLY A 402 -10.03 -10.71 15.71
CA GLY A 402 -8.77 -11.48 15.70
C GLY A 402 -7.97 -11.39 14.41
N THR A 403 -6.79 -11.99 14.46
CA THR A 403 -5.88 -12.13 13.31
C THR A 403 -6.50 -13.09 12.28
N PRO A 404 -6.43 -12.81 10.98
CA PRO A 404 -6.90 -13.73 9.95
C PRO A 404 -6.17 -15.08 10.01
N ASP A 405 -6.90 -16.16 9.74
CA ASP A 405 -6.37 -17.52 9.71
C ASP A 405 -6.60 -18.21 8.33
N ASP A 406 -6.31 -19.49 8.25
CA ASP A 406 -6.49 -20.29 7.02
C ASP A 406 -7.92 -20.75 6.76
N SER A 407 -8.83 -20.54 7.70
CA SER A 407 -10.20 -21.02 7.60
C SER A 407 -11.00 -20.22 6.58
N PHE A 408 -11.63 -20.90 5.64
CA PHE A 408 -12.63 -20.33 4.73
C PHE A 408 -14.07 -20.73 5.15
N VAL A 409 -14.29 -21.04 6.41
CA VAL A 409 -15.61 -21.38 6.92
C VAL A 409 -16.43 -20.11 7.16
N THR A 410 -17.52 -19.99 6.41
CA THR A 410 -18.47 -18.90 6.60
C THR A 410 -19.53 -19.26 7.67
N ARG A 411 -20.07 -18.25 8.33
CA ARG A 411 -21.25 -18.34 9.18
C ARG A 411 -22.31 -17.38 8.71
N PRO A 412 -23.60 -17.69 8.93
CA PRO A 412 -24.68 -16.81 8.51
C PRO A 412 -24.70 -15.52 9.33
N ALA A 413 -24.86 -14.38 8.65
CA ALA A 413 -25.11 -13.09 9.24
C ALA A 413 -26.41 -12.48 8.73
N GLN A 414 -27.06 -11.62 9.49
CA GLN A 414 -28.10 -10.76 8.98
C GLN A 414 -27.51 -9.37 8.74
N VAL A 415 -27.64 -8.84 7.53
CA VAL A 415 -27.18 -7.53 7.15
C VAL A 415 -28.36 -6.61 6.90
N VAL A 416 -28.42 -5.48 7.58
CA VAL A 416 -29.47 -4.48 7.44
C VAL A 416 -28.84 -3.22 6.85
N VAL A 417 -29.37 -2.76 5.72
CA VAL A 417 -28.93 -1.55 5.05
C VAL A 417 -30.07 -0.54 5.02
N LYS A 418 -29.85 0.63 5.63
CA LYS A 418 -30.83 1.71 5.70
C LYS A 418 -30.44 2.83 4.73
N ASN A 419 -31.41 3.39 4.01
CA ASN A 419 -31.23 4.56 3.12
C ASN A 419 -30.22 4.36 1.96
N LEU A 420 -29.98 3.12 1.55
CA LEU A 420 -29.12 2.81 0.40
C LEU A 420 -29.79 1.76 -0.48
N ALA A 421 -30.16 2.12 -1.68
CA ALA A 421 -30.73 1.16 -2.64
C ALA A 421 -29.61 0.29 -3.22
N ILE A 422 -29.77 -1.03 -3.19
CA ILE A 422 -28.92 -1.99 -3.90
C ILE A 422 -29.85 -2.79 -4.83
N LYS A 423 -29.73 -2.55 -6.14
CA LYS A 423 -30.54 -3.19 -7.16
C LYS A 423 -29.86 -4.49 -7.59
N GLU A 424 -30.66 -5.56 -7.81
CA GLU A 424 -30.13 -6.87 -8.20
C GLU A 424 -28.87 -7.26 -7.41
N PRO A 425 -28.97 -7.36 -6.06
CA PRO A 425 -27.79 -7.55 -5.22
C PRO A 425 -27.14 -8.92 -5.47
N VAL A 426 -25.82 -8.92 -5.52
CA VAL A 426 -24.98 -10.11 -5.58
C VAL A 426 -24.02 -10.14 -4.39
N TRP A 427 -23.60 -11.34 -3.99
CA TRP A 427 -22.56 -11.55 -3.01
C TRP A 427 -21.24 -11.82 -3.69
N VAL A 428 -20.14 -11.23 -3.18
CA VAL A 428 -18.82 -11.37 -3.79
C VAL A 428 -17.78 -11.66 -2.71
N ASP A 429 -16.98 -12.67 -2.95
CA ASP A 429 -15.77 -12.92 -2.17
C ASP A 429 -14.58 -12.19 -2.82
N LEU A 430 -13.94 -11.28 -2.10
CA LEU A 430 -12.82 -10.53 -2.65
C LEU A 430 -11.51 -11.34 -2.71
N VAL A 431 -11.34 -12.38 -1.89
CA VAL A 431 -10.14 -13.22 -1.98
C VAL A 431 -10.12 -13.98 -3.29
N SER A 432 -11.22 -14.68 -3.63
CA SER A 432 -11.31 -15.44 -4.89
C SER A 432 -11.78 -14.63 -6.09
N GLY A 433 -12.42 -13.49 -5.87
CA GLY A 433 -13.07 -12.69 -6.92
C GLY A 433 -14.38 -13.30 -7.45
N ARG A 434 -14.90 -14.37 -6.86
CA ARG A 434 -16.11 -15.04 -7.33
C ARG A 434 -17.37 -14.27 -6.94
N ILE A 435 -18.33 -14.24 -7.85
CA ILE A 435 -19.63 -13.54 -7.72
C ILE A 435 -20.74 -14.58 -7.62
N TYR A 436 -21.62 -14.41 -6.65
CA TYR A 436 -22.69 -15.35 -6.34
C TYR A 436 -24.05 -14.66 -6.30
N GLU A 437 -25.08 -15.39 -6.66
CA GLU A 437 -26.48 -14.98 -6.56
C GLU A 437 -26.93 -15.00 -5.09
N ILE A 438 -27.57 -13.92 -4.63
CA ILE A 438 -28.28 -13.91 -3.36
C ILE A 438 -29.72 -14.37 -3.63
N PRO A 439 -30.19 -15.49 -3.04
CA PRO A 439 -31.56 -15.97 -3.24
C PRO A 439 -32.61 -14.94 -2.85
N ALA A 440 -33.65 -14.80 -3.64
CA ALA A 440 -34.68 -13.77 -3.46
C ALA A 440 -35.40 -13.86 -2.09
N ASP A 441 -35.60 -15.10 -1.58
CA ASP A 441 -36.17 -15.35 -0.24
C ASP A 441 -35.29 -14.89 0.94
N ARG A 442 -34.03 -14.64 0.70
CA ARG A 442 -33.11 -14.04 1.67
C ARG A 442 -33.11 -12.52 1.67
N ILE A 443 -33.89 -11.87 0.77
CA ILE A 443 -33.93 -10.41 0.65
C ILE A 443 -35.30 -9.89 1.07
N VAL A 444 -35.34 -9.07 2.12
CA VAL A 444 -36.57 -8.40 2.58
C VAL A 444 -36.41 -6.91 2.41
N LYS A 445 -37.36 -6.29 1.69
CA LYS A 445 -37.43 -4.83 1.54
C LYS A 445 -38.63 -4.30 2.34
N THR A 446 -38.35 -3.36 3.24
CA THR A 446 -39.39 -2.77 4.07
C THR A 446 -39.08 -1.29 4.33
N GLY A 447 -39.90 -0.39 3.75
CA GLY A 447 -39.66 1.06 3.83
C GLY A 447 -38.27 1.43 3.33
N GLU A 448 -37.48 2.09 4.19
CA GLU A 448 -36.12 2.52 3.90
C GLU A 448 -35.05 1.43 4.11
N PHE A 449 -35.45 0.21 4.51
CA PHE A 449 -34.52 -0.87 4.84
C PHE A 449 -34.50 -1.96 3.77
N ILE A 450 -33.31 -2.50 3.54
CA ILE A 450 -33.07 -3.77 2.87
C ILE A 450 -32.41 -4.69 3.86
N ILE A 451 -33.00 -5.86 4.11
CA ILE A 451 -32.49 -6.88 5.03
C ILE A 451 -32.04 -8.08 4.20
N PHE A 452 -30.77 -8.43 4.32
CA PHE A 452 -30.19 -9.65 3.76
C PHE A 452 -30.04 -10.69 4.86
N LYS A 453 -30.70 -11.84 4.72
CA LYS A 453 -30.66 -12.95 5.67
C LYS A 453 -29.62 -13.98 5.24
N ASP A 454 -29.03 -14.66 6.21
CA ASP A 454 -28.10 -15.77 6.02
C ASP A 454 -26.96 -15.42 5.03
N VAL A 455 -26.43 -14.19 5.16
CA VAL A 455 -25.29 -13.73 4.38
C VAL A 455 -24.04 -14.48 4.86
N PRO A 456 -23.34 -15.23 3.97
CA PRO A 456 -22.11 -15.89 4.38
C PRO A 456 -21.06 -14.87 4.77
N LEU A 457 -20.53 -14.93 6.01
CA LEU A 457 -19.53 -14.00 6.54
C LEU A 457 -18.38 -14.77 7.19
N TYR A 458 -17.16 -14.27 7.01
CA TYR A 458 -15.96 -14.83 7.58
C TYR A 458 -14.90 -13.71 7.78
N ASP A 459 -13.65 -14.06 8.07
CA ASP A 459 -12.56 -13.14 8.42
C ASP A 459 -11.88 -12.44 7.23
N ALA A 460 -12.52 -12.43 6.05
CA ALA A 460 -12.09 -11.65 4.90
C ALA A 460 -13.24 -10.81 4.31
N PRO A 461 -12.91 -9.70 3.64
CA PRO A 461 -13.91 -8.81 3.05
C PRO A 461 -14.76 -9.48 1.97
N VAL A 462 -16.08 -9.32 2.12
CA VAL A 462 -17.08 -9.71 1.12
C VAL A 462 -17.91 -8.49 0.74
N LEU A 463 -18.53 -8.52 -0.44
CA LEU A 463 -19.42 -7.46 -0.89
C LEU A 463 -20.87 -7.93 -0.98
N ILE A 464 -21.79 -7.01 -0.69
CA ILE A 464 -23.15 -7.01 -1.21
C ILE A 464 -23.19 -5.83 -2.19
N ALA A 465 -23.27 -6.10 -3.49
CA ALA A 465 -23.12 -5.09 -4.52
C ALA A 465 -24.19 -5.18 -5.60
N GLU A 466 -24.47 -4.07 -6.26
CA GLU A 466 -25.32 -4.11 -7.47
C GLU A 466 -24.62 -4.90 -8.58
N LYS A 467 -25.29 -5.92 -9.12
CA LYS A 467 -24.77 -6.82 -10.16
C LYS A 467 -24.15 -6.07 -11.34
N THR A 468 -24.84 -5.02 -11.80
CA THR A 468 -24.41 -4.20 -12.95
C THR A 468 -23.22 -3.28 -12.66
N LEU A 469 -22.77 -3.17 -11.41
CA LEU A 469 -21.51 -2.53 -11.06
C LEU A 469 -20.31 -3.43 -11.42
N LEU A 470 -20.49 -4.74 -11.37
CA LEU A 470 -19.41 -5.73 -11.40
C LEU A 470 -19.39 -6.59 -12.68
N LEU A 471 -20.56 -6.89 -13.21
CA LEU A 471 -20.75 -7.67 -14.44
C LEU A 471 -21.25 -6.74 -15.55
N LYS A 472 -20.47 -6.64 -16.62
CA LYS A 472 -20.85 -5.90 -17.85
C LYS A 472 -21.64 -6.76 -18.78
#